data_c586a0d4c565e0e01269a8a558b039ba
#
_entry.id   c586a0d4c565e0e01269a8a558b039ba
#
_cell.length_a   1.000
_cell.length_b   1.000
_cell.length_c   1.000
_cell.angle_alpha   90.00
_cell.angle_beta   90.00
_cell.angle_gamma   90.00
#
_symmetry.space_group_name_H-M   'P 1'
#
loop_
_entity.id
_entity.type
_entity.pdbx_description
1 polymer ?
#
loop_
_entity_poly.entity_id
_entity_poly.type
_entity_poly.pdbx_seq_one_letter_code
_entity_poly.pdbx_strand_id
1 'polypeptide(L)'
;MMNINVNGKEYKVEFSFGAAECESIVQKMFECITSSCLSTISTKTAKSESEAAKLAFGVLGETVSKASEICVTAIYAGCIDNNPVTMDEAKELTRAYITEKRKTDKSYGYRTLFEEIKKAMKDDGFFELSGITAMLEELADNVEEATKEQKKPTVVPQDHKKKQTSTK
;
A
#
# COMPACT_ATOMS: atom_id res chain seq x y z
N MET A 1 -13.55 -7.53 10.07
CA MET A 1 -14.83 -6.83 10.34
C MET A 1 -14.63 -5.80 11.46
N MET A 2 -15.16 -4.58 11.30
CA MET A 2 -15.16 -3.54 12.32
C MET A 2 -16.55 -2.93 12.49
N ASN A 3 -16.88 -2.45 13.70
CA ASN A 3 -18.14 -1.78 13.98
C ASN A 3 -17.89 -0.30 14.27
N ILE A 4 -18.65 0.56 13.61
CA ILE A 4 -18.61 2.00 13.78
C ILE A 4 -19.88 2.43 14.50
N ASN A 5 -19.73 2.96 15.73
CA ASN A 5 -20.85 3.50 16.50
C ASN A 5 -20.80 5.02 16.46
N VAL A 6 -21.85 5.63 15.88
CA VAL A 6 -21.97 7.07 15.76
C VAL A 6 -23.41 7.47 16.04
N ASN A 7 -23.61 8.45 16.94
CA ASN A 7 -24.92 8.97 17.31
C ASN A 7 -25.95 7.89 17.73
N GLY A 8 -25.47 6.83 18.40
CA GLY A 8 -26.31 5.71 18.84
C GLY A 8 -26.71 4.73 17.76
N LYS A 9 -26.22 4.90 16.53
CA LYS A 9 -26.42 3.96 15.42
C LYS A 9 -25.12 3.19 15.17
N GLU A 10 -25.25 1.87 15.04
CA GLU A 10 -24.15 0.98 14.71
C GLU A 10 -24.12 0.70 13.20
N TYR A 11 -22.93 0.82 12.61
CA TYR A 11 -22.65 0.47 11.23
C TYR A 11 -21.64 -0.66 11.21
N LYS A 12 -22.02 -1.76 10.59
CA LYS A 12 -21.13 -2.90 10.35
C LYS A 12 -20.33 -2.65 9.08
N VAL A 13 -19.03 -2.54 9.22
CA VAL A 13 -18.08 -2.36 8.12
C VAL A 13 -17.34 -3.69 7.93
N GLU A 14 -17.56 -4.32 6.78
CA GLU A 14 -17.04 -5.64 6.44
C GLU A 14 -16.42 -5.61 5.04
N PHE A 15 -15.19 -6.10 4.92
CA PHE A 15 -14.45 -6.09 3.66
C PHE A 15 -14.57 -7.43 2.94
N SER A 16 -15.82 -7.78 2.58
CA SER A 16 -16.20 -8.97 1.85
C SER A 16 -16.23 -8.75 0.34
N PHE A 17 -17.03 -9.53 -0.38
CA PHE A 17 -17.13 -9.44 -1.84
C PHE A 17 -17.55 -8.07 -2.35
N GLY A 18 -18.54 -7.43 -1.73
CA GLY A 18 -18.97 -6.08 -2.14
C GLY A 18 -17.85 -5.04 -2.04
N ALA A 19 -17.01 -5.12 -1.01
CA ALA A 19 -15.85 -4.27 -0.92
C ALA A 19 -14.76 -4.63 -1.95
N ALA A 20 -14.52 -5.92 -2.20
CA ALA A 20 -13.53 -6.39 -3.17
C ALA A 20 -13.92 -6.09 -4.63
N GLU A 21 -15.20 -5.96 -4.93
CA GLU A 21 -15.72 -5.52 -6.24
C GLU A 21 -15.72 -4.00 -6.41
N CYS A 22 -15.51 -3.25 -5.32
CA CYS A 22 -15.46 -1.79 -5.36
C CYS A 22 -14.10 -1.31 -5.88
N GLU A 23 -14.01 -1.03 -7.20
CA GLU A 23 -12.80 -0.64 -7.92
C GLU A 23 -12.00 0.46 -7.20
N SER A 24 -12.70 1.49 -6.69
CA SER A 24 -12.05 2.65 -6.09
C SER A 24 -11.23 2.32 -4.84
N ILE A 25 -11.66 1.39 -4.00
CA ILE A 25 -10.88 1.00 -2.82
C ILE A 25 -9.79 -0.01 -3.18
N VAL A 26 -10.04 -0.92 -4.11
CA VAL A 26 -9.05 -1.87 -4.60
C VAL A 26 -7.85 -1.14 -5.20
N GLN A 27 -8.11 -0.18 -6.10
CA GLN A 27 -7.06 0.65 -6.69
C GLN A 27 -6.26 1.43 -5.65
N LYS A 28 -6.94 2.12 -4.72
CA LYS A 28 -6.28 2.92 -3.68
C LYS A 28 -5.42 2.07 -2.75
N MET A 29 -5.89 0.89 -2.36
CA MET A 29 -5.12 -0.01 -1.51
C MET A 29 -3.92 -0.60 -2.26
N PHE A 30 -4.08 -0.98 -3.52
CA PHE A 30 -2.99 -1.45 -4.36
C PHE A 30 -1.90 -0.37 -4.51
N GLU A 31 -2.26 0.87 -4.85
CA GLU A 31 -1.33 2.00 -4.95
C GLU A 31 -0.59 2.26 -3.64
N CYS A 32 -1.30 2.24 -2.51
CA CYS A 32 -0.71 2.47 -1.19
C CYS A 32 0.32 1.39 -0.83
N ILE A 33 0.02 0.11 -1.09
CA ILE A 33 0.91 -1.01 -0.77
C ILE A 33 2.12 -1.02 -1.72
N THR A 34 1.91 -0.84 -3.02
CA THR A 34 3.00 -0.82 -4.00
C THR A 34 3.94 0.36 -3.79
N SER A 35 3.43 1.55 -3.48
CA SER A 35 4.27 2.70 -3.13
C SER A 35 5.14 2.41 -1.90
N SER A 36 4.60 1.74 -0.88
CA SER A 36 5.35 1.33 0.30
C SER A 36 6.43 0.28 -0.01
N CYS A 37 6.13 -0.70 -0.85
CA CYS A 37 7.08 -1.73 -1.30
C CYS A 37 8.22 -1.12 -2.12
N LEU A 38 7.91 -0.28 -3.12
CA LEU A 38 8.88 0.42 -3.96
C LEU A 38 9.79 1.33 -3.14
N SER A 39 9.25 2.02 -2.12
CA SER A 39 10.05 2.82 -1.19
C SER A 39 11.04 1.97 -0.42
N THR A 40 10.62 0.80 0.06
CA THR A 40 11.50 -0.12 0.79
C THR A 40 12.65 -0.61 -0.09
N ILE A 41 12.38 -0.91 -1.36
CA ILE A 41 13.41 -1.29 -2.33
C ILE A 41 14.35 -0.11 -2.61
N SER A 42 13.79 1.07 -2.89
CA SER A 42 14.57 2.27 -3.20
C SER A 42 15.45 2.72 -2.04
N THR A 43 14.97 2.61 -0.79
CA THR A 43 15.79 2.94 0.39
C THR A 43 16.94 1.96 0.58
N LYS A 44 16.76 0.67 0.26
CA LYS A 44 17.85 -0.35 0.31
C LYS A 44 18.91 -0.16 -0.78
N THR A 45 18.53 0.46 -1.91
CA THR A 45 19.42 0.72 -3.06
C THR A 45 19.96 2.14 -3.09
N ALA A 46 19.57 3.00 -2.17
CA ALA A 46 20.01 4.39 -2.07
C ALA A 46 21.53 4.48 -1.87
N LYS A 47 22.15 5.44 -2.57
CA LYS A 47 23.61 5.64 -2.55
C LYS A 47 24.11 6.32 -1.28
N SER A 48 23.21 6.90 -0.48
CA SER A 48 23.55 7.57 0.78
C SER A 48 22.36 7.52 1.77
N GLU A 49 22.65 7.65 3.08
CA GLU A 49 21.63 7.74 4.13
C GLU A 49 20.70 8.95 3.92
N SER A 50 21.21 10.06 3.42
CA SER A 50 20.43 11.26 3.13
C SER A 50 19.41 11.02 1.99
N GLU A 51 19.80 10.27 0.97
CA GLU A 51 18.91 9.88 -0.14
C GLU A 51 17.83 8.90 0.35
N ALA A 52 18.22 7.88 1.12
CA ALA A 52 17.29 6.94 1.75
C ALA A 52 16.26 7.64 2.63
N ALA A 53 16.69 8.60 3.45
CA ALA A 53 15.81 9.39 4.30
C ALA A 53 14.81 10.23 3.48
N LYS A 54 15.25 10.89 2.41
CA LYS A 54 14.37 11.67 1.52
C LYS A 54 13.29 10.82 0.87
N LEU A 55 13.66 9.63 0.38
CA LEU A 55 12.72 8.67 -0.21
C LEU A 55 11.69 8.20 0.82
N ALA A 56 12.13 7.82 2.02
CA ALA A 56 11.24 7.41 3.10
C ALA A 56 10.27 8.52 3.52
N PHE A 57 10.74 9.76 3.69
CA PHE A 57 9.88 10.90 4.02
C PHE A 57 8.89 11.24 2.90
N GLY A 58 9.28 11.09 1.63
CA GLY A 58 8.38 11.30 0.49
C GLY A 58 7.18 10.37 0.56
N VAL A 59 7.41 9.07 0.76
CA VAL A 59 6.32 8.06 0.86
C VAL A 59 5.46 8.26 2.10
N LEU A 60 6.08 8.59 3.24
CA LEU A 60 5.30 8.91 4.45
C LEU A 60 4.39 10.11 4.22
N GLY A 61 4.88 11.16 3.57
CA GLY A 61 4.09 12.34 3.22
C GLY A 61 2.91 12.00 2.30
N GLU A 62 3.14 11.18 1.28
CA GLU A 62 2.10 10.72 0.38
C GLU A 62 1.04 9.87 1.10
N THR A 63 1.46 8.90 1.93
CA THR A 63 0.55 8.07 2.72
C THR A 63 -0.31 8.91 3.65
N VAL A 64 0.28 9.89 4.34
CA VAL A 64 -0.46 10.78 5.25
C VAL A 64 -1.45 11.65 4.48
N SER A 65 -1.08 12.18 3.32
CA SER A 65 -1.96 13.03 2.52
C SER A 65 -3.16 12.28 1.94
N LYS A 66 -2.99 11.01 1.58
CA LYS A 66 -4.05 10.14 1.01
C LYS A 66 -4.89 9.43 2.07
N ALA A 67 -4.43 9.35 3.32
CA ALA A 67 -5.08 8.58 4.37
C ALA A 67 -6.57 8.93 4.57
N SER A 68 -6.93 10.21 4.51
CA SER A 68 -8.31 10.65 4.68
C SER A 68 -9.22 10.13 3.57
N GLU A 69 -8.77 10.18 2.34
CA GLU A 69 -9.54 9.72 1.17
C GLU A 69 -9.68 8.19 1.19
N ILE A 70 -8.60 7.48 1.50
CA ILE A 70 -8.62 6.01 1.61
C ILE A 70 -9.58 5.57 2.72
N CYS A 71 -9.56 6.20 3.91
CA CYS A 71 -10.46 5.86 5.00
C CYS A 71 -11.94 6.06 4.62
N VAL A 72 -12.27 7.17 3.97
CA VAL A 72 -13.66 7.43 3.52
C VAL A 72 -14.10 6.40 2.50
N THR A 73 -13.26 6.12 1.49
CA THR A 73 -13.56 5.14 0.44
C THR A 73 -13.68 3.73 1.01
N ALA A 74 -12.84 3.38 1.99
CA ALA A 74 -12.89 2.08 2.65
C ALA A 74 -14.18 1.90 3.49
N ILE A 75 -14.58 2.93 4.24
CA ILE A 75 -15.83 2.87 5.00
C ILE A 75 -17.02 2.77 4.05
N TYR A 76 -17.03 3.53 2.95
CA TYR A 76 -18.04 3.38 1.90
C TYR A 76 -18.12 1.94 1.40
N ALA A 77 -17.00 1.38 0.97
CA ALA A 77 -16.93 0.02 0.42
C ALA A 77 -17.32 -1.05 1.46
N GLY A 78 -16.84 -0.93 2.69
CA GLY A 78 -17.16 -1.88 3.76
C GLY A 78 -18.59 -1.82 4.26
N CYS A 79 -19.35 -0.78 3.92
CA CYS A 79 -20.78 -0.66 4.22
C CYS A 79 -21.68 -1.26 3.14
N ILE A 80 -21.18 -1.59 1.96
CA ILE A 80 -21.99 -2.00 0.78
C ILE A 80 -22.92 -3.17 1.13
N ASP A 81 -22.43 -4.20 1.76
CA ASP A 81 -23.19 -5.42 2.00
C ASP A 81 -24.12 -5.36 3.21
N ASN A 82 -23.79 -4.55 4.22
CA ASN A 82 -24.53 -4.54 5.49
C ASN A 82 -25.36 -3.26 5.73
N ASN A 83 -24.78 -2.12 5.46
CA ASN A 83 -25.39 -0.80 5.73
C ASN A 83 -25.07 0.16 4.58
N PRO A 84 -25.60 -0.03 3.37
CA PRO A 84 -25.27 0.79 2.22
C PRO A 84 -25.42 2.27 2.53
N VAL A 85 -24.38 3.04 2.23
CA VAL A 85 -24.32 4.50 2.41
C VAL A 85 -23.84 5.14 1.12
N THR A 86 -24.13 6.42 0.93
CA THR A 86 -23.52 7.21 -0.15
C THR A 86 -22.09 7.60 0.24
N MET A 87 -21.30 8.05 -0.73
CA MET A 87 -19.92 8.52 -0.47
C MET A 87 -19.90 9.73 0.50
N ASP A 88 -20.91 10.63 0.40
CA ASP A 88 -21.01 11.77 1.30
C ASP A 88 -21.39 11.33 2.73
N GLU A 89 -22.31 10.38 2.86
CA GLU A 89 -22.63 9.78 4.17
C GLU A 89 -21.43 9.05 4.77
N ALA A 90 -20.65 8.30 3.97
CA ALA A 90 -19.42 7.66 4.43
C ALA A 90 -18.40 8.67 4.94
N LYS A 91 -18.29 9.82 4.27
CA LYS A 91 -17.42 10.93 4.68
C LYS A 91 -17.86 11.53 6.03
N GLU A 92 -19.15 11.74 6.22
CA GLU A 92 -19.70 12.24 7.48
C GLU A 92 -19.55 11.19 8.60
N LEU A 93 -19.81 9.92 8.31
CA LEU A 93 -19.64 8.81 9.23
C LEU A 93 -18.18 8.69 9.69
N THR A 94 -17.23 8.79 8.76
CA THR A 94 -15.80 8.76 9.06
C THR A 94 -15.40 9.89 10.01
N ARG A 95 -15.85 11.11 9.74
CA ARG A 95 -15.58 12.29 10.58
C ARG A 95 -16.19 12.16 11.97
N ALA A 96 -17.44 11.73 12.03
CA ALA A 96 -18.13 11.53 13.29
C ALA A 96 -17.45 10.44 14.14
N TYR A 97 -17.03 9.33 13.54
CA TYR A 97 -16.31 8.27 14.22
C TYR A 97 -14.97 8.76 14.78
N ILE A 98 -14.17 9.47 13.99
CA ILE A 98 -12.92 10.06 14.47
C ILE A 98 -13.20 11.02 15.64
N THR A 99 -14.24 11.85 15.54
CA THR A 99 -14.62 12.80 16.59
C THR A 99 -15.00 12.09 17.88
N GLU A 100 -15.72 10.98 17.80
CA GLU A 100 -16.11 10.20 18.95
C GLU A 100 -14.88 9.55 19.62
N LYS A 101 -14.00 8.95 18.83
CA LYS A 101 -12.73 8.37 19.33
C LYS A 101 -11.82 9.40 19.99
N ARG A 102 -11.80 10.63 19.49
CA ARG A 102 -11.00 11.72 20.06
C ARG A 102 -11.49 12.21 21.43
N LYS A 103 -12.66 11.82 21.87
CA LYS A 103 -13.11 12.10 23.24
C LYS A 103 -12.29 11.33 24.28
N THR A 104 -11.83 10.13 23.91
CA THR A 104 -11.02 9.25 24.77
C THR A 104 -9.53 9.30 24.42
N ASP A 105 -9.20 9.43 23.14
CA ASP A 105 -7.81 9.51 22.63
C ASP A 105 -7.65 10.73 21.72
N LYS A 106 -7.06 11.80 22.24
CA LYS A 106 -6.83 13.06 21.49
C LYS A 106 -5.91 12.89 20.29
N SER A 107 -5.05 11.85 20.25
CA SER A 107 -4.13 11.54 19.16
C SER A 107 -4.80 10.81 18.01
N TYR A 108 -6.03 10.28 18.20
CA TYR A 108 -6.75 9.53 17.18
C TYR A 108 -7.03 10.39 15.94
N GLY A 109 -6.75 9.86 14.77
CA GLY A 109 -6.93 10.56 13.50
C GLY A 109 -6.99 9.60 12.31
N TYR A 110 -6.95 10.15 11.10
CA TYR A 110 -7.02 9.35 9.86
C TYR A 110 -5.94 8.28 9.76
N ARG A 111 -4.73 8.54 10.27
CA ARG A 111 -3.66 7.53 10.27
C ARG A 111 -4.00 6.32 11.15
N THR A 112 -4.49 6.57 12.37
CA THR A 112 -4.89 5.49 13.30
C THR A 112 -6.04 4.69 12.72
N LEU A 113 -7.06 5.39 12.18
CA LEU A 113 -8.18 4.76 11.51
C LEU A 113 -7.75 3.93 10.29
N PHE A 114 -6.80 4.43 9.50
CA PHE A 114 -6.26 3.69 8.36
C PHE A 114 -5.62 2.35 8.77
N GLU A 115 -4.86 2.33 9.87
CA GLU A 115 -4.28 1.08 10.37
C GLU A 115 -5.36 0.12 10.91
N GLU A 116 -6.42 0.62 11.55
CA GLU A 116 -7.56 -0.20 11.96
C GLU A 116 -8.29 -0.80 10.75
N ILE A 117 -8.54 0.00 9.71
CA ILE A 117 -9.16 -0.43 8.46
C ILE A 117 -8.30 -1.49 7.77
N LYS A 118 -7.01 -1.25 7.65
CA LYS A 118 -6.07 -2.20 7.01
C LYS A 118 -6.05 -3.54 7.74
N LYS A 119 -6.10 -3.51 9.08
CA LYS A 119 -6.21 -4.72 9.88
C LYS A 119 -7.53 -5.44 9.62
N ALA A 120 -8.66 -4.73 9.61
CA ALA A 120 -9.97 -5.31 9.33
C ALA A 120 -10.02 -5.92 7.92
N MET A 121 -9.48 -5.23 6.90
CA MET A 121 -9.35 -5.76 5.54
C MET A 121 -8.58 -7.09 5.50
N LYS A 122 -7.47 -7.17 6.24
CA LYS A 122 -6.68 -8.39 6.33
C LYS A 122 -7.45 -9.51 7.03
N ASP A 123 -8.09 -9.20 8.15
CA ASP A 123 -8.85 -10.18 8.94
C ASP A 123 -10.09 -10.70 8.16
N ASP A 124 -10.64 -9.90 7.26
CA ASP A 124 -11.80 -10.24 6.41
C ASP A 124 -11.40 -10.90 5.07
N GLY A 125 -10.10 -11.03 4.76
CA GLY A 125 -9.61 -11.64 3.52
C GLY A 125 -9.75 -10.77 2.27
N PHE A 126 -9.88 -9.45 2.43
CA PHE A 126 -10.07 -8.50 1.32
C PHE A 126 -8.94 -8.56 0.28
N PHE A 127 -7.69 -8.69 0.72
CA PHE A 127 -6.53 -8.67 -0.18
C PHE A 127 -6.46 -9.90 -1.09
N GLU A 128 -6.92 -11.04 -0.59
CA GLU A 128 -7.06 -12.28 -1.35
C GLU A 128 -8.25 -12.19 -2.31
N LEU A 129 -9.41 -11.75 -1.82
CA LEU A 129 -10.63 -11.60 -2.62
C LEU A 129 -10.46 -10.61 -3.77
N SER A 130 -9.76 -9.50 -3.55
CA SER A 130 -9.50 -8.48 -4.58
C SER A 130 -8.37 -8.84 -5.55
N GLY A 131 -7.62 -9.93 -5.31
CA GLY A 131 -6.47 -10.34 -6.11
C GLY A 131 -5.20 -9.51 -5.85
N ILE A 132 -5.20 -8.59 -4.88
CA ILE A 132 -4.03 -7.76 -4.56
C ILE A 132 -2.85 -8.62 -4.11
N THR A 133 -3.09 -9.65 -3.29
CA THR A 133 -2.03 -10.56 -2.82
C THR A 133 -1.33 -11.24 -3.98
N ALA A 134 -2.08 -11.85 -4.91
CA ALA A 134 -1.51 -12.52 -6.08
C ALA A 134 -0.68 -11.58 -6.96
N MET A 135 -1.17 -10.37 -7.20
CA MET A 135 -0.47 -9.38 -8.01
C MET A 135 0.83 -8.88 -7.33
N LEU A 136 0.85 -8.78 -6.01
CA LEU A 136 2.06 -8.42 -5.26
C LEU A 136 3.10 -9.53 -5.29
N GLU A 137 2.70 -10.79 -5.27
CA GLU A 137 3.58 -11.96 -5.42
C GLU A 137 4.22 -11.97 -6.81
N GLU A 138 3.44 -11.78 -7.88
CA GLU A 138 3.98 -11.66 -9.24
C GLU A 138 4.98 -10.51 -9.38
N LEU A 139 4.70 -9.36 -8.78
CA LEU A 139 5.64 -8.23 -8.78
C LEU A 139 6.94 -8.54 -8.04
N ALA A 140 6.87 -9.26 -6.93
CA ALA A 140 8.04 -9.66 -6.16
C ALA A 140 8.94 -10.62 -6.96
N ASP A 141 8.35 -11.61 -7.63
CA ASP A 141 9.05 -12.58 -8.47
C ASP A 141 9.75 -11.88 -9.65
N ASN A 142 9.05 -10.99 -10.34
CA ASN A 142 9.62 -10.20 -11.44
C ASN A 142 10.81 -9.33 -11.02
N VAL A 143 10.74 -8.72 -9.81
CA VAL A 143 11.84 -7.91 -9.26
C VAL A 143 13.06 -8.80 -8.92
N GLU A 144 12.83 -10.00 -8.38
CA GLU A 144 13.91 -10.95 -8.11
C GLU A 144 14.60 -11.43 -9.39
N GLU A 145 13.85 -11.74 -10.43
CA GLU A 145 14.41 -12.16 -11.73
C GLU A 145 15.25 -11.04 -12.37
N ALA A 146 14.73 -9.81 -12.41
CA ALA A 146 15.46 -8.66 -12.93
C ALA A 146 16.77 -8.39 -12.17
N THR A 147 16.77 -8.64 -10.85
CA THR A 147 17.95 -8.45 -10.01
C THR A 147 19.01 -9.56 -10.25
N LYS A 148 18.58 -10.78 -10.56
CA LYS A 148 19.47 -11.92 -10.90
C LYS A 148 20.11 -11.73 -12.26
N GLU A 149 19.42 -11.16 -13.24
CA GLU A 149 19.96 -10.88 -14.58
C GLU A 149 21.06 -9.82 -14.56
N GLN A 150 20.92 -8.78 -13.74
CA GLN A 150 21.95 -7.72 -13.59
C GLN A 150 23.24 -8.21 -12.91
N LYS A 151 23.23 -9.34 -12.21
CA LYS A 151 24.39 -9.93 -11.53
C LYS A 151 25.17 -10.90 -12.38
N LYS A 152 24.77 -11.19 -13.62
CA LYS A 152 25.61 -12.02 -14.54
C LYS A 152 26.82 -11.20 -14.95
N PRO A 153 28.07 -11.70 -14.69
CA PRO A 153 29.27 -10.98 -15.07
C PRO A 153 29.33 -10.86 -16.60
N THR A 154 29.43 -9.63 -17.08
CA THR A 154 29.71 -9.36 -18.49
C THR A 154 31.08 -9.94 -18.78
N VAL A 155 31.13 -11.03 -19.53
CA VAL A 155 32.40 -11.62 -20.01
C VAL A 155 33.02 -10.61 -20.97
N VAL A 156 34.03 -9.89 -20.49
CA VAL A 156 34.82 -9.00 -21.33
C VAL A 156 35.65 -9.91 -22.24
N PRO A 157 35.55 -9.80 -23.59
CA PRO A 157 36.39 -10.56 -24.49
C PRO A 157 37.86 -10.19 -24.25
N GLN A 158 38.69 -11.14 -23.86
CA GLN A 158 40.15 -10.94 -23.79
C GLN A 158 40.67 -10.77 -25.19
N ASP A 159 41.13 -9.57 -25.51
CA ASP A 159 41.83 -9.24 -26.76
C ASP A 159 43.19 -9.93 -26.77
N HIS A 160 43.33 -10.99 -27.57
CA HIS A 160 44.62 -11.69 -27.79
C HIS A 160 45.55 -10.76 -28.56
N LYS A 161 46.44 -10.04 -27.86
CA LYS A 161 47.61 -9.37 -28.48
C LYS A 161 48.49 -10.41 -29.16
N LYS A 162 48.47 -10.43 -30.50
CA LYS A 162 49.45 -11.15 -31.32
C LYS A 162 50.86 -10.61 -31.03
N LYS A 163 51.73 -11.47 -30.48
CA LYS A 163 53.19 -11.24 -30.43
C LYS A 163 53.73 -11.17 -31.86
N GLN A 164 54.19 -10.00 -32.29
CA GLN A 164 55.05 -9.88 -33.44
C GLN A 164 56.43 -10.40 -33.07
N THR A 165 56.83 -11.55 -33.64
CA THR A 165 58.20 -12.01 -33.66
C THR A 165 58.97 -11.25 -34.72
N SER A 166 59.86 -10.37 -34.28
CA SER A 166 60.90 -9.77 -35.09
C SER A 166 61.97 -10.81 -35.34
N THR A 167 62.20 -11.22 -36.63
CA THR A 167 63.35 -11.95 -37.07
C THR A 167 64.27 -11.03 -37.89
N LYS A 168 65.51 -11.08 -37.55
CA LYS A 168 66.60 -10.36 -38.11
C LYS A 168 66.98 -10.93 -39.49
#